data_ad176209d17c7a48328f2b79d70647dc
#
_entry.id   ad176209d17c7a48328f2b79d70647dc
#
_cell.length_a   1.000
_cell.length_b   1.000
_cell.length_c   1.000
_cell.angle_alpha   90.00
_cell.angle_beta   90.00
_cell.angle_gamma   90.00
#
_symmetry.space_group_name_H-M   'P 1'
#
loop_
_entity.id
_entity.type
_entity.pdbx_description
1 polymer ?
#
loop_
_entity_poly.entity_id
_entity_poly.type
_entity_poly.pdbx_seq_one_letter_code
_entity_poly.pdbx_strand_id
1 'polypeptide(L)'
;RNAWLQGLSPKENRDIPPLRYEVAHRLKQDFPHLTIAINGGICTDEVVQEQLQHVDGVMVGREAYHNPWWLARWDSLYFGAPERQLSVEAVEDAMVDYMEREAAQYGTPWYAIARHMLGLRHGLSGARRWRQVWSDHRLKDLPAREVAAQARAAGTARA
;
A
#
# COMPACT_ATOMS: atom_id res chain seq x y z
N ARG A 1 5.26 14.87 -13.80
CA ARG A 1 5.03 14.56 -15.23
C ARG A 1 4.25 15.69 -15.90
N ASN A 2 4.50 15.94 -17.14
CA ASN A 2 3.61 16.75 -17.97
C ASN A 2 2.49 15.84 -18.49
N ALA A 3 1.22 16.25 -18.33
CA ALA A 3 0.12 15.54 -18.97
C ALA A 3 0.08 15.87 -20.46
N TRP A 4 -0.10 14.86 -21.30
CA TRP A 4 -0.37 15.02 -22.72
C TRP A 4 -1.89 15.05 -22.90
N LEU A 5 -2.40 16.21 -23.29
CA LEU A 5 -3.84 16.45 -23.37
C LEU A 5 -4.51 15.75 -24.56
N GLN A 6 -3.71 15.33 -25.54
CA GLN A 6 -4.20 14.61 -26.72
C GLN A 6 -3.49 13.26 -26.87
N GLY A 7 -4.23 12.24 -27.29
CA GLY A 7 -3.70 10.93 -27.60
C GLY A 7 -3.50 9.96 -26.45
N LEU A 8 -3.64 10.41 -25.18
CA LEU A 8 -3.50 9.55 -24.01
C LEU A 8 -4.70 9.65 -23.08
N SER A 9 -5.16 8.49 -22.57
CA SER A 9 -6.12 8.42 -21.49
C SER A 9 -5.52 8.92 -20.16
N PRO A 10 -6.35 9.23 -19.14
CA PRO A 10 -5.85 9.57 -17.81
C PRO A 10 -4.97 8.49 -17.16
N LYS A 11 -5.20 7.21 -17.49
CA LYS A 11 -4.36 6.09 -17.01
C LYS A 11 -2.99 6.13 -17.67
N GLU A 12 -2.94 6.24 -18.99
CA GLU A 12 -1.69 6.31 -19.77
C GLU A 12 -0.85 7.54 -19.40
N ASN A 13 -1.50 8.68 -19.12
CA ASN A 13 -0.81 9.88 -18.65
C ASN A 13 -0.10 9.70 -17.29
N ARG A 14 -0.47 8.69 -16.51
CA ARG A 14 0.24 8.35 -15.27
C ARG A 14 1.51 7.52 -15.50
N ASP A 15 1.64 6.88 -16.65
CA ASP A 15 2.69 5.89 -16.90
C ASP A 15 3.62 6.31 -18.06
N ILE A 16 3.09 6.84 -19.15
CA ILE A 16 3.85 7.11 -20.38
C ILE A 16 4.71 8.37 -20.31
N PRO A 17 4.20 9.58 -19.94
CA PRO A 17 5.05 10.76 -19.88
C PRO A 17 6.17 10.59 -18.84
N PRO A 18 7.41 11.00 -19.17
CA PRO A 18 8.54 10.83 -18.25
C PRO A 18 8.36 11.62 -16.95
N LEU A 19 8.89 11.08 -15.87
CA LEU A 19 9.03 11.81 -14.62
C LEU A 19 10.10 12.87 -14.77
N ARG A 20 9.88 14.02 -14.14
CA ARG A 20 10.77 15.17 -14.18
C ARG A 20 11.05 15.65 -12.77
N TYR A 21 11.81 14.86 -12.02
CA TYR A 21 12.18 15.15 -10.63
C TYR A 21 13.00 16.45 -10.54
N GLU A 22 13.84 16.70 -11.53
CA GLU A 22 14.69 17.89 -11.63
C GLU A 22 13.89 19.19 -11.54
N VAL A 23 12.63 19.19 -11.99
CA VAL A 23 11.76 20.38 -11.87
C VAL A 23 11.35 20.63 -10.44
N ALA A 24 11.02 19.57 -9.68
CA ALA A 24 10.66 19.67 -8.27
C ALA A 24 11.89 20.05 -7.41
N HIS A 25 13.06 19.48 -7.72
CA HIS A 25 14.31 19.82 -7.05
C HIS A 25 14.68 21.29 -7.28
N ARG A 26 14.58 21.76 -8.51
CA ARG A 26 14.83 23.16 -8.85
C ARG A 26 13.86 24.09 -8.13
N LEU A 27 12.56 23.73 -8.08
CA LEU A 27 11.55 24.51 -7.36
C LEU A 27 11.91 24.65 -5.87
N LYS A 28 12.40 23.59 -5.23
CA LYS A 28 12.86 23.66 -3.84
C LYS A 28 14.07 24.56 -3.67
N GLN A 29 15.00 24.55 -4.62
CA GLN A 29 16.18 25.45 -4.61
C GLN A 29 15.77 26.92 -4.77
N ASP A 30 14.86 27.20 -5.69
CA ASP A 30 14.41 28.57 -6.00
C ASP A 30 13.49 29.12 -4.87
N PHE A 31 12.77 28.26 -4.15
CA PHE A 31 11.83 28.61 -3.07
C PHE A 31 12.09 27.77 -1.81
N PRO A 32 13.23 27.94 -1.13
CA PRO A 32 13.64 27.09 0.00
C PRO A 32 12.71 27.15 1.21
N HIS A 33 11.94 28.24 1.35
CA HIS A 33 10.97 28.43 2.42
C HIS A 33 9.67 27.63 2.25
N LEU A 34 9.41 27.09 1.07
CA LEU A 34 8.23 26.27 0.83
C LEU A 34 8.49 24.81 1.23
N THR A 35 7.49 24.18 1.85
CA THR A 35 7.48 22.75 2.06
C THR A 35 7.06 22.06 0.76
N ILE A 36 7.96 21.28 0.17
CA ILE A 36 7.75 20.60 -1.11
C ILE A 36 7.83 19.10 -0.91
N ALA A 37 6.75 18.41 -1.24
CA ALA A 37 6.72 16.94 -1.31
C ALA A 37 6.56 16.49 -2.77
N ILE A 38 7.34 15.46 -3.15
CA ILE A 38 7.34 14.91 -4.50
C ILE A 38 6.48 13.65 -4.57
N ASN A 39 5.86 13.40 -5.73
CA ASN A 39 5.08 12.22 -6.02
C ASN A 39 5.38 11.69 -7.43
N GLY A 40 5.40 10.38 -7.56
CA GLY A 40 5.45 9.66 -8.83
C GLY A 40 6.63 8.69 -8.95
N GLY A 41 6.35 7.42 -9.26
CA GLY A 41 7.37 6.39 -9.50
C GLY A 41 8.20 5.98 -8.30
N ILE A 42 7.85 6.41 -7.08
CA ILE A 42 8.57 6.07 -5.85
C ILE A 42 8.09 4.70 -5.39
N CYS A 43 8.97 3.70 -5.47
CA CYS A 43 8.65 2.30 -5.25
C CYS A 43 9.68 1.57 -4.38
N THR A 44 10.79 2.21 -3.99
CA THR A 44 11.85 1.63 -3.15
C THR A 44 12.37 2.64 -2.14
N ASP A 45 12.99 2.15 -1.06
CA ASP A 45 13.58 3.00 -0.03
C ASP A 45 14.76 3.82 -0.55
N GLU A 46 15.53 3.30 -1.49
CA GLU A 46 16.64 4.02 -2.12
C GLU A 46 16.14 5.25 -2.86
N VAL A 47 15.04 5.13 -3.62
CA VAL A 47 14.42 6.28 -4.30
C VAL A 47 13.84 7.26 -3.29
N VAL A 48 13.23 6.79 -2.20
CA VAL A 48 12.75 7.66 -1.12
C VAL A 48 13.90 8.48 -0.54
N GLN A 49 15.00 7.80 -0.16
CA GLN A 49 16.18 8.44 0.43
C GLN A 49 16.84 9.43 -0.52
N GLU A 50 16.95 9.08 -1.81
CA GLU A 50 17.47 9.98 -2.85
C GLU A 50 16.61 11.26 -2.95
N GLN A 51 15.29 11.11 -3.04
CA GLN A 51 14.41 12.27 -3.18
C GLN A 51 14.42 13.17 -1.93
N LEU A 52 14.51 12.59 -0.73
CA LEU A 52 14.58 13.35 0.53
C LEU A 52 15.87 14.19 0.67
N GLN A 53 16.89 13.96 -0.15
CA GLN A 53 18.06 14.84 -0.21
C GLN A 53 17.77 16.17 -0.92
N HIS A 54 16.68 16.25 -1.67
CA HIS A 54 16.36 17.38 -2.54
C HIS A 54 15.08 18.10 -2.15
N VAL A 55 14.15 17.43 -1.46
CA VAL A 55 12.82 17.95 -1.09
C VAL A 55 12.47 17.56 0.34
N ASP A 56 11.44 18.19 0.91
CA ASP A 56 11.07 17.99 2.31
C ASP A 56 10.26 16.72 2.55
N GLY A 57 9.70 16.13 1.51
CA GLY A 57 8.90 14.93 1.66
C GLY A 57 8.68 14.15 0.37
N VAL A 58 8.28 12.92 0.53
CA VAL A 58 7.85 12.04 -0.56
C VAL A 58 6.44 11.52 -0.31
N MET A 59 5.66 11.44 -1.37
CA MET A 59 4.33 10.82 -1.33
C MET A 59 4.38 9.51 -2.12
N VAL A 60 3.94 8.44 -1.49
CA VAL A 60 3.85 7.12 -2.10
C VAL A 60 2.37 6.76 -2.26
N GLY A 61 1.96 6.47 -3.48
CA GLY A 61 0.57 6.12 -3.79
C GLY A 61 0.39 4.63 -4.06
N ARG A 62 0.54 4.25 -5.32
CA ARG A 62 0.23 2.89 -5.79
C ARG A 62 1.04 1.80 -5.09
N GLU A 63 2.31 2.02 -4.83
CA GLU A 63 3.16 1.04 -4.15
C GLU A 63 2.68 0.80 -2.72
N ALA A 64 2.35 1.84 -1.97
CA ALA A 64 1.79 1.70 -0.62
C ALA A 64 0.49 0.88 -0.60
N TYR A 65 -0.32 0.95 -1.66
CA TYR A 65 -1.56 0.18 -1.76
C TYR A 65 -1.33 -1.28 -2.20
N HIS A 66 -0.42 -1.51 -3.15
CA HIS A 66 -0.18 -2.84 -3.67
C HIS A 66 0.77 -3.68 -2.81
N ASN A 67 1.65 -3.01 -2.06
CA ASN A 67 2.67 -3.59 -1.20
C ASN A 67 2.73 -2.82 0.14
N PRO A 68 1.65 -2.81 0.95
CA PRO A 68 1.61 -2.05 2.19
C PRO A 68 2.66 -2.50 3.21
N TRP A 69 3.13 -3.76 3.13
CA TRP A 69 4.17 -4.28 4.02
C TRP A 69 5.50 -3.53 3.88
N TRP A 70 5.77 -2.93 2.74
CA TRP A 70 6.93 -2.05 2.54
C TRP A 70 6.98 -0.90 3.55
N LEU A 71 5.82 -0.41 4.01
CA LEU A 71 5.75 0.70 4.97
C LEU A 71 5.98 0.28 6.42
N ALA A 72 6.09 -1.03 6.72
CA ALA A 72 6.14 -1.56 8.09
C ALA A 72 7.30 -1.01 8.93
N ARG A 73 8.39 -0.59 8.29
CA ARG A 73 9.58 -0.06 8.95
C ARG A 73 9.75 1.46 8.82
N TRP A 74 8.82 2.15 8.19
CA TRP A 74 8.98 3.58 7.87
C TRP A 74 9.01 4.45 9.10
N ASP A 75 8.27 4.13 10.14
CA ASP A 75 8.30 4.88 11.40
C ASP A 75 9.72 4.92 11.99
N SER A 76 10.44 3.80 11.96
CA SER A 76 11.82 3.74 12.44
C SER A 76 12.83 4.31 11.44
N LEU A 77 12.64 4.09 10.14
CA LEU A 77 13.57 4.54 9.10
C LEU A 77 13.58 6.06 8.91
N TYR A 78 12.42 6.69 8.99
CA TYR A 78 12.26 8.10 8.60
C TYR A 78 11.79 9.02 9.73
N PHE A 79 11.23 8.48 10.81
CA PHE A 79 10.66 9.28 11.90
C PHE A 79 11.30 9.04 13.27
N GLY A 80 12.36 8.24 13.33
CA GLY A 80 13.13 7.98 14.56
C GLY A 80 12.35 7.20 15.63
N ALA A 81 11.24 6.58 15.28
CA ALA A 81 10.50 5.73 16.20
C ALA A 81 11.24 4.42 16.49
N PRO A 82 11.05 3.80 17.67
CA PRO A 82 11.58 2.48 17.92
C PRO A 82 11.10 1.45 16.89
N GLU A 83 11.98 0.54 16.50
CA GLU A 83 11.58 -0.53 15.58
C GLU A 83 10.52 -1.43 16.24
N ARG A 84 9.40 -1.59 15.56
CA ARG A 84 8.31 -2.48 16.00
C ARG A 84 8.48 -3.86 15.38
N GLN A 85 8.36 -4.89 16.20
CA GLN A 85 8.28 -6.26 15.71
C GLN A 85 6.84 -6.53 15.22
N LEU A 86 6.55 -6.08 14.00
CA LEU A 86 5.29 -6.38 13.34
C LEU A 86 5.39 -7.72 12.60
N SER A 87 4.28 -8.46 12.54
CA SER A 87 4.12 -9.58 11.62
C SER A 87 2.92 -9.35 10.71
N VAL A 88 2.96 -9.95 9.52
CA VAL A 88 1.83 -9.91 8.58
C VAL A 88 0.58 -10.47 9.22
N GLU A 89 0.73 -11.52 10.03
CA GLU A 89 -0.34 -12.19 10.77
C GLU A 89 -0.97 -11.25 11.81
N ALA A 90 -0.16 -10.51 12.56
CA ALA A 90 -0.67 -9.55 13.55
C ALA A 90 -1.46 -8.41 12.88
N VAL A 91 -1.00 -7.94 11.74
CA VAL A 91 -1.74 -6.92 10.95
C VAL A 91 -3.05 -7.50 10.42
N GLU A 92 -3.02 -8.73 9.91
CA GLU A 92 -4.22 -9.43 9.44
C GLU A 92 -5.24 -9.62 10.57
N ASP A 93 -4.79 -10.02 11.79
CA ASP A 93 -5.66 -10.17 12.97
C ASP A 93 -6.32 -8.83 13.34
N ALA A 94 -5.56 -7.76 13.39
CA ALA A 94 -6.09 -6.42 13.66
C ALA A 94 -7.13 -5.99 12.61
N MET A 95 -6.91 -6.33 11.34
CA MET A 95 -7.88 -6.07 10.27
C MET A 95 -9.14 -6.92 10.39
N VAL A 96 -9.03 -8.18 10.80
CA VAL A 96 -10.19 -9.05 11.08
C VAL A 96 -11.01 -8.48 12.23
N ASP A 97 -10.37 -8.10 13.33
CA ASP A 97 -11.07 -7.46 14.47
C ASP A 97 -11.76 -6.16 14.06
N TYR A 98 -11.13 -5.38 13.18
CA TYR A 98 -11.75 -4.18 12.60
C TYR A 98 -12.97 -4.53 11.75
N MET A 99 -12.88 -5.51 10.86
CA MET A 99 -14.01 -5.96 10.04
C MET A 99 -15.20 -6.43 10.88
N GLU A 100 -14.95 -7.18 11.95
CA GLU A 100 -16.00 -7.66 12.85
C GLU A 100 -16.68 -6.51 13.62
N ARG A 101 -15.91 -5.52 14.08
CA ARG A 101 -16.47 -4.31 14.72
C ARG A 101 -17.32 -3.50 13.74
N GLU A 102 -16.85 -3.27 12.53
CA GLU A 102 -17.57 -2.55 11.50
C GLU A 102 -18.87 -3.26 11.09
N ALA A 103 -18.83 -4.58 11.00
CA ALA A 103 -20.02 -5.38 10.72
C ALA A 103 -21.05 -5.27 11.85
N ALA A 104 -20.61 -5.36 13.11
CA ALA A 104 -21.49 -5.27 14.27
C ALA A 104 -22.08 -3.87 14.46
N GLN A 105 -21.31 -2.82 14.21
CA GLN A 105 -21.72 -1.45 14.47
C GLN A 105 -22.50 -0.81 13.30
N TYR A 106 -22.09 -1.10 12.06
CA TYR A 106 -22.58 -0.41 10.86
C TYR A 106 -23.14 -1.35 9.79
N GLY A 107 -23.07 -2.67 9.99
CA GLY A 107 -23.47 -3.64 8.98
C GLY A 107 -22.52 -3.71 7.79
N THR A 108 -21.31 -3.17 7.91
CA THR A 108 -20.32 -3.15 6.82
C THR A 108 -19.83 -4.58 6.54
N PRO A 109 -20.00 -5.11 5.32
CA PRO A 109 -19.56 -6.46 5.03
C PRO A 109 -18.04 -6.53 4.95
N TRP A 110 -17.45 -7.60 5.48
CA TRP A 110 -16.00 -7.79 5.54
C TRP A 110 -15.28 -7.62 4.19
N TYR A 111 -15.88 -8.07 3.10
CA TYR A 111 -15.27 -7.99 1.76
C TYR A 111 -15.12 -6.55 1.25
N ALA A 112 -15.93 -5.60 1.75
CA ALA A 112 -15.76 -4.19 1.43
C ALA A 112 -14.47 -3.62 2.00
N ILE A 113 -13.98 -4.19 3.09
CA ILE A 113 -12.72 -3.82 3.76
C ILE A 113 -11.57 -4.68 3.24
N ALA A 114 -11.75 -6.00 3.21
CA ALA A 114 -10.73 -6.98 2.82
C ALA A 114 -10.10 -6.70 1.44
N ARG A 115 -10.88 -6.20 0.49
CA ARG A 115 -10.40 -5.84 -0.85
C ARG A 115 -9.22 -4.85 -0.82
N HIS A 116 -9.09 -4.05 0.25
CA HIS A 116 -8.04 -3.06 0.40
C HIS A 116 -6.76 -3.61 1.06
N MET A 117 -6.79 -4.82 1.63
CA MET A 117 -5.62 -5.45 2.24
C MET A 117 -4.99 -6.56 1.38
N LEU A 118 -5.49 -6.79 0.18
CA LEU A 118 -5.02 -7.89 -0.69
C LEU A 118 -3.54 -7.81 -1.06
N GLY A 119 -2.93 -6.63 -0.92
CA GLY A 119 -1.50 -6.40 -1.07
C GLY A 119 -0.64 -6.84 0.13
N LEU A 120 -1.24 -7.11 1.31
CA LEU A 120 -0.52 -7.32 2.56
C LEU A 120 0.54 -8.44 2.48
N ARG A 121 0.28 -9.48 1.71
CA ARG A 121 1.20 -10.61 1.49
C ARG A 121 1.96 -10.52 0.16
N HIS A 122 2.15 -9.31 -0.38
CA HIS A 122 2.89 -9.12 -1.63
C HIS A 122 4.29 -9.76 -1.55
N GLY A 123 4.65 -10.53 -2.58
CA GLY A 123 5.97 -11.22 -2.65
C GLY A 123 6.11 -12.46 -1.76
N LEU A 124 5.18 -12.76 -0.86
CA LEU A 124 5.28 -13.92 0.01
C LEU A 124 4.77 -15.20 -0.66
N SER A 125 5.36 -16.33 -0.27
CA SER A 125 4.87 -17.66 -0.68
C SER A 125 3.40 -17.82 -0.26
N GLY A 126 2.58 -18.42 -1.15
CA GLY A 126 1.16 -18.65 -0.90
C GLY A 126 0.27 -17.40 -1.02
N ALA A 127 0.80 -16.20 -1.27
CA ALA A 127 0.06 -14.95 -1.38
C ALA A 127 -1.09 -15.02 -2.41
N ARG A 128 -0.90 -15.74 -3.52
CA ARG A 128 -1.94 -15.92 -4.55
C ARG A 128 -3.15 -16.66 -3.99
N ARG A 129 -2.93 -17.78 -3.30
CA ARG A 129 -4.01 -18.60 -2.71
C ARG A 129 -4.71 -17.85 -1.58
N TRP A 130 -3.95 -17.18 -0.74
CA TRP A 130 -4.49 -16.31 0.30
C TRP A 130 -5.42 -15.23 -0.27
N ARG A 131 -4.99 -14.51 -1.33
CA ARG A 131 -5.83 -13.51 -2.01
C ARG A 131 -7.08 -14.12 -2.65
N GLN A 132 -6.99 -15.33 -3.21
CA GLN A 132 -8.14 -16.01 -3.81
C GLN A 132 -9.25 -16.24 -2.78
N VAL A 133 -8.91 -16.66 -1.55
CA VAL A 133 -9.89 -16.85 -0.48
C VAL A 133 -10.53 -15.52 -0.09
N TRP A 134 -9.73 -14.46 0.17
CA TRP A 134 -10.25 -13.13 0.49
C TRP A 134 -11.06 -12.46 -0.63
N SER A 135 -10.99 -12.97 -1.85
CA SER A 135 -11.74 -12.50 -3.02
C SER A 135 -12.87 -13.43 -3.43
N ASP A 136 -13.13 -14.49 -2.67
CA ASP A 136 -14.14 -15.48 -3.02
C ASP A 136 -15.53 -15.05 -2.53
N HIS A 137 -16.36 -14.60 -3.47
CA HIS A 137 -17.75 -14.19 -3.18
C HIS A 137 -18.64 -15.26 -2.58
N ARG A 138 -18.28 -16.55 -2.70
CA ARG A 138 -19.02 -17.66 -2.09
C ARG A 138 -18.91 -17.64 -0.56
N LEU A 139 -17.88 -17.00 -0.03
CA LEU A 139 -17.61 -16.90 1.40
C LEU A 139 -18.24 -15.65 2.05
N LYS A 140 -18.97 -14.84 1.30
CA LYS A 140 -19.49 -13.54 1.74
C LYS A 140 -20.36 -13.59 3.01
N ASP A 141 -21.03 -14.71 3.25
CA ASP A 141 -21.93 -14.91 4.38
C ASP A 141 -21.24 -15.51 5.63
N LEU A 142 -19.95 -15.85 5.52
CA LEU A 142 -19.13 -16.31 6.64
C LEU A 142 -18.59 -15.13 7.44
N PRO A 143 -18.35 -15.29 8.76
CA PRO A 143 -17.61 -14.32 9.56
C PRO A 143 -16.21 -14.08 9.03
N ALA A 144 -15.69 -12.84 9.15
CA ALA A 144 -14.35 -12.49 8.69
C ALA A 144 -13.26 -13.38 9.28
N ARG A 145 -13.41 -13.80 10.54
CA ARG A 145 -12.49 -14.69 11.24
C ARG A 145 -12.39 -16.10 10.63
N GLU A 146 -13.50 -16.64 10.17
CA GLU A 146 -13.50 -17.92 9.47
C GLU A 146 -12.84 -17.82 8.10
N VAL A 147 -13.11 -16.74 7.37
CA VAL A 147 -12.47 -16.47 6.07
C VAL A 147 -10.95 -16.30 6.25
N ALA A 148 -10.50 -15.60 7.29
CA ALA A 148 -9.09 -15.45 7.62
C ALA A 148 -8.41 -16.81 7.89
N ALA A 149 -9.06 -17.69 8.67
CA ALA A 149 -8.52 -19.03 8.95
C ALA A 149 -8.35 -19.84 7.64
N GLN A 150 -9.35 -19.82 6.76
CA GLN A 150 -9.27 -20.47 5.45
C GLN A 150 -8.16 -19.87 4.56
N ALA A 151 -8.05 -18.54 4.55
CA ALA A 151 -7.02 -17.83 3.77
C ALA A 151 -5.60 -18.20 4.23
N ARG A 152 -5.35 -18.26 5.55
CA ARG A 152 -4.07 -18.68 6.11
C ARG A 152 -3.75 -20.14 5.77
N ALA A 153 -4.71 -21.04 5.95
CA ALA A 153 -4.53 -22.44 5.59
C ALA A 153 -4.21 -22.61 4.09
N ALA A 154 -4.90 -21.89 3.22
CA ALA A 154 -4.63 -21.91 1.78
C ALA A 154 -3.25 -21.33 1.43
N GLY A 155 -2.81 -20.28 2.16
CA GLY A 155 -1.51 -19.66 1.99
C GLY A 155 -0.32 -20.55 2.39
N THR A 156 -0.50 -21.40 3.39
CA THR A 156 0.56 -22.31 3.90
C THR A 156 0.58 -23.66 3.21
N ALA A 157 -0.50 -24.08 2.53
CA ALA A 157 -0.54 -25.35 1.82
C ALA A 157 0.58 -25.39 0.74
N ARG A 158 1.46 -26.40 0.81
CA ARG A 158 2.46 -26.66 -0.24
C ARG A 158 1.73 -27.14 -1.51
N ALA A 159 2.23 -26.70 -2.66
CA ALA A 159 1.77 -27.19 -3.95
C ALA A 159 2.19 -28.64 -4.14
#